data_87339c5413bfe1cdd003cdf04da3cda8
#
_entry.id   87339c5413bfe1cdd003cdf04da3cda8
#
_cell.length_a   1.000
_cell.length_b   1.000
_cell.length_c   1.000
_cell.angle_alpha   90.00
_cell.angle_beta   90.00
_cell.angle_gamma   90.00
#
_symmetry.space_group_name_H-M   'P 1'
#
loop_
_entity.id
_entity.type
_entity.pdbx_description
1 polymer ?
#
loop_
_entity_poly.entity_id
_entity_poly.type
_entity_poly.pdbx_seq_one_letter_code
_entity_poly.pdbx_strand_id
1 'polypeptide(L)'
;MISELFQTMHKARFSGIRIVPENSPSLQQSCVRAFVESVRQTKTQGDSEERLMQLQFLPAPLLTPILDRMCRYPELRDMLRDELTDPVLFMKLFNGYAPDYDTLEKCLREAARAGGRPAVLRDLANNYCDMLRTELRSALRKGETHGQQPRIRARVLESLRFGDYLYEAGWCRCGAEVLTLTQELIVLLLPHASRALQMECLVRLLRAQIGACMNARAAATVQRLLAFVVEIPAVGESGATTLLPLVKAYLQLGCYYYHVQDYDRCHQWALRALASAADGDAPAKGDVIDVLQLIALFCIAKERHDLGNMLISQAVQRARTEYGSLHRKYADVLQQYGFVLLRMNAILPAITAFTECLDITGRVYGLLSPHAVVLEGYLAHCLYLRSHTTGRFDMALRHAETALELASQLMPTSRRVRQQLEHTRDLILRGPDNRRDTKESQPSRERDFHSFTLHEIKEKFFELDSSFERDGLACSG
;
A
#
# COMPACT_ATOMS: atom_id res chain seq x y z
N MET A 1 27.81 -29.25 -5.60
CA MET A 1 27.86 -27.84 -5.18
C MET A 1 27.32 -27.59 -3.78
N ILE A 2 26.06 -27.91 -3.43
CA ILE A 2 25.56 -27.79 -2.02
C ILE A 2 26.35 -28.73 -1.10
N SER A 3 26.64 -29.97 -1.53
CA SER A 3 27.49 -30.92 -0.81
C SER A 3 28.93 -30.40 -0.66
N GLU A 4 29.47 -29.74 -1.66
CA GLU A 4 30.81 -29.13 -1.61
C GLU A 4 30.83 -27.89 -0.70
N LEU A 5 29.75 -27.11 -0.68
CA LEU A 5 29.61 -25.98 0.22
C LEU A 5 29.57 -26.44 1.68
N PHE A 6 28.82 -27.51 1.98
CA PHE A 6 28.78 -28.15 3.30
C PHE A 6 30.14 -28.78 3.67
N GLN A 7 30.82 -29.43 2.74
CA GLN A 7 32.16 -29.96 2.99
C GLN A 7 33.20 -28.87 3.23
N THR A 8 33.10 -27.75 2.50
CA THR A 8 34.00 -26.58 2.69
C THR A 8 33.70 -25.91 4.05
N MET A 9 32.44 -25.77 4.44
CA MET A 9 32.06 -25.28 5.77
C MET A 9 32.51 -26.23 6.90
N HIS A 10 32.45 -27.55 6.69
CA HIS A 10 32.92 -28.52 7.67
C HIS A 10 34.46 -28.51 7.81
N LYS A 11 35.21 -28.37 6.71
CA LYS A 11 36.67 -28.24 6.75
C LYS A 11 37.13 -26.94 7.42
N ALA A 12 36.42 -25.83 7.24
CA ALA A 12 36.73 -24.55 7.85
C ALA A 12 36.53 -24.51 9.38
N ARG A 13 35.67 -25.38 9.93
CA ARG A 13 35.45 -25.51 11.39
C ARG A 13 36.62 -26.14 12.15
N PHE A 14 37.52 -26.83 11.47
CA PHE A 14 38.63 -27.58 12.09
C PHE A 14 40.03 -27.01 11.85
N SER A 15 40.17 -25.99 11.01
CA SER A 15 41.43 -25.29 10.84
C SER A 15 41.52 -24.10 11.79
N GLY A 16 42.39 -24.22 12.78
CA GLY A 16 42.64 -23.36 13.93
C GLY A 16 42.38 -21.87 13.78
N ILE A 17 41.96 -21.27 14.91
CA ILE A 17 41.68 -19.86 15.13
C ILE A 17 42.75 -18.95 14.54
N ARG A 18 42.56 -18.48 13.31
CA ARG A 18 43.24 -17.29 12.81
C ARG A 18 42.43 -16.08 13.24
N ILE A 19 43.05 -15.17 13.98
CA ILE A 19 42.52 -13.84 14.24
C ILE A 19 42.33 -13.19 12.87
N VAL A 20 41.07 -13.10 12.44
CA VAL A 20 40.65 -12.48 11.18
C VAL A 20 40.63 -10.97 11.43
N PRO A 21 41.27 -10.12 10.61
CA PRO A 21 41.16 -8.66 10.74
C PRO A 21 39.70 -8.24 10.73
N GLU A 22 39.32 -7.23 11.51
CA GLU A 22 37.94 -6.74 11.65
C GLU A 22 37.23 -6.39 10.33
N ASN A 23 37.97 -6.19 9.25
CA ASN A 23 37.48 -5.86 7.90
C ASN A 23 37.42 -7.04 6.92
N SER A 24 37.64 -8.28 7.35
CA SER A 24 37.56 -9.42 6.44
C SER A 24 36.10 -9.93 6.33
N PRO A 25 35.64 -10.27 5.13
CA PRO A 25 34.29 -10.76 4.93
C PRO A 25 34.07 -12.07 5.72
N SER A 26 32.93 -12.22 6.38
CA SER A 26 32.58 -13.47 7.06
C SER A 26 32.58 -14.63 6.06
N LEU A 27 32.76 -15.87 6.55
CA LEU A 27 32.70 -17.08 5.71
C LEU A 27 31.38 -17.10 4.90
N GLN A 28 30.27 -16.74 5.53
CA GLN A 28 28.96 -16.64 4.86
C GLN A 28 29.00 -15.61 3.72
N GLN A 29 29.53 -14.42 3.94
CA GLN A 29 29.66 -13.38 2.91
C GLN A 29 30.57 -13.83 1.76
N SER A 30 31.65 -14.56 2.06
CA SER A 30 32.56 -15.10 1.05
C SER A 30 31.88 -16.20 0.21
N CYS A 31 31.11 -17.09 0.84
CA CYS A 31 30.32 -18.13 0.14
C CYS A 31 29.23 -17.51 -0.74
N VAL A 32 28.49 -16.53 -0.24
CA VAL A 32 27.49 -15.78 -1.02
C VAL A 32 28.11 -15.11 -2.23
N ARG A 33 29.28 -14.46 -2.03
CA ARG A 33 30.02 -13.82 -3.12
C ARG A 33 30.43 -14.82 -4.20
N ALA A 34 31.04 -15.94 -3.79
CA ALA A 34 31.47 -16.99 -4.71
C ALA A 34 30.29 -17.62 -5.48
N PHE A 35 29.17 -17.84 -4.79
CA PHE A 35 27.95 -18.36 -5.41
C PHE A 35 27.40 -17.43 -6.47
N VAL A 36 27.18 -16.14 -6.14
CA VAL A 36 26.64 -15.15 -7.08
C VAL A 36 27.59 -14.95 -8.27
N GLU A 37 28.90 -14.94 -8.05
CA GLU A 37 29.89 -14.84 -9.12
C GLU A 37 29.84 -16.05 -10.05
N SER A 38 29.68 -17.27 -9.50
CA SER A 38 29.46 -18.49 -10.29
C SER A 38 28.21 -18.43 -11.14
N VAL A 39 27.09 -17.92 -10.57
CA VAL A 39 25.82 -17.71 -11.29
C VAL A 39 26.02 -16.70 -12.44
N ARG A 40 26.75 -15.61 -12.18
CA ARG A 40 27.06 -14.59 -13.18
C ARG A 40 27.84 -15.16 -14.36
N GLN A 41 28.88 -15.95 -14.07
CA GLN A 41 29.73 -16.58 -15.10
C GLN A 41 28.95 -17.63 -15.92
N THR A 42 28.07 -18.37 -15.28
CA THR A 42 27.25 -19.41 -15.96
C THR A 42 26.22 -18.78 -16.91
N LYS A 43 25.64 -17.61 -16.55
CA LYS A 43 24.72 -16.88 -17.43
C LYS A 43 25.38 -16.47 -18.75
N THR A 44 26.66 -16.12 -18.71
CA THR A 44 27.43 -15.78 -19.91
C THR A 44 27.74 -16.99 -20.80
N GLN A 45 27.59 -18.22 -20.27
CA GLN A 45 27.89 -19.47 -20.96
C GLN A 45 26.64 -20.25 -21.43
N GLY A 46 25.41 -19.77 -21.14
CA GLY A 46 24.15 -20.35 -21.62
C GLY A 46 23.55 -21.50 -20.78
N ASP A 47 24.19 -21.93 -19.71
CA ASP A 47 23.81 -23.12 -18.87
C ASP A 47 23.03 -22.74 -17.60
N SER A 48 22.17 -21.71 -17.65
CA SER A 48 21.67 -21.03 -16.45
C SER A 48 20.44 -21.67 -15.78
N GLU A 49 19.63 -22.48 -16.49
CA GLU A 49 18.34 -22.95 -15.95
C GLU A 49 18.45 -23.98 -14.81
N GLU A 50 19.40 -24.88 -14.86
CA GLU A 50 19.53 -25.98 -13.89
C GLU A 50 19.98 -25.53 -12.47
N ARG A 51 20.71 -24.38 -12.41
CA ARG A 51 21.23 -23.86 -11.14
C ARG A 51 20.23 -22.96 -10.38
N LEU A 52 19.29 -22.37 -11.07
CA LEU A 52 18.26 -21.48 -10.47
C LEU A 52 17.22 -22.28 -9.68
N MET A 53 16.86 -23.47 -10.11
CA MET A 53 15.95 -24.36 -9.36
C MET A 53 16.41 -24.67 -7.93
N GLN A 54 17.68 -24.35 -7.60
CA GLN A 54 18.25 -24.62 -6.26
C GLN A 54 17.93 -23.51 -5.23
N LEU A 55 17.60 -22.29 -5.66
CA LEU A 55 17.32 -21.18 -4.73
C LEU A 55 16.08 -21.45 -3.91
N GLN A 56 15.05 -22.04 -4.48
CA GLN A 56 13.82 -22.39 -3.76
C GLN A 56 14.03 -23.33 -2.58
N PHE A 57 15.11 -24.13 -2.56
CA PHE A 57 15.42 -25.06 -1.47
C PHE A 57 16.22 -24.41 -0.33
N LEU A 58 16.81 -23.22 -0.54
CA LEU A 58 17.56 -22.54 0.48
C LEU A 58 16.65 -21.91 1.56
N PRO A 59 17.04 -21.93 2.84
CA PRO A 59 16.31 -21.22 3.88
C PRO A 59 16.40 -19.70 3.70
N ALA A 60 15.37 -18.95 4.13
CA ALA A 60 15.28 -17.51 3.99
C ALA A 60 16.54 -16.72 4.44
N PRO A 61 17.21 -17.06 5.56
CA PRO A 61 18.46 -16.40 5.98
C PRO A 61 19.63 -16.51 5.00
N LEU A 62 19.63 -17.50 4.10
CA LEU A 62 20.63 -17.64 3.05
C LEU A 62 20.19 -16.99 1.73
N LEU A 63 18.89 -17.00 1.45
CA LEU A 63 18.33 -16.39 0.23
C LEU A 63 18.54 -14.90 0.20
N THR A 64 18.25 -14.19 1.30
CA THR A 64 18.31 -12.72 1.35
C THR A 64 19.68 -12.16 0.98
N PRO A 65 20.80 -12.58 1.59
CA PRO A 65 22.10 -12.05 1.20
C PRO A 65 22.50 -12.42 -0.25
N ILE A 66 21.97 -13.54 -0.79
CA ILE A 66 22.19 -13.91 -2.20
C ILE A 66 21.46 -12.93 -3.10
N LEU A 67 20.17 -12.69 -2.88
CA LEU A 67 19.36 -11.78 -3.69
C LEU A 67 19.85 -10.33 -3.54
N ASP A 68 20.20 -9.88 -2.33
CA ASP A 68 20.82 -8.56 -2.12
C ASP A 68 22.12 -8.41 -2.92
N ARG A 69 22.92 -9.47 -2.99
CA ARG A 69 24.14 -9.46 -3.77
C ARG A 69 23.87 -9.45 -5.28
N MET A 70 22.86 -10.21 -5.75
CA MET A 70 22.44 -10.20 -7.16
C MET A 70 21.98 -8.81 -7.62
N CYS A 71 21.38 -8.01 -6.75
CA CYS A 71 20.98 -6.62 -7.04
C CYS A 71 22.13 -5.73 -7.49
N ARG A 72 23.37 -6.08 -7.17
CA ARG A 72 24.57 -5.29 -7.53
C ARG A 72 25.00 -5.50 -8.98
N TYR A 73 24.44 -6.51 -9.66
CA TYR A 73 24.83 -6.91 -11.02
C TYR A 73 23.67 -6.70 -11.98
N PRO A 74 23.73 -5.66 -12.84
CA PRO A 74 22.67 -5.37 -13.81
C PRO A 74 22.31 -6.55 -14.72
N GLU A 75 23.32 -7.37 -15.06
CA GLU A 75 23.16 -8.58 -15.88
C GLU A 75 22.33 -9.68 -15.21
N LEU A 76 22.16 -9.66 -13.89
CA LEU A 76 21.36 -10.64 -13.15
C LEU A 76 19.92 -10.18 -12.89
N ARG A 77 19.52 -8.99 -13.35
CA ARG A 77 18.19 -8.43 -13.07
C ARG A 77 17.04 -9.29 -13.61
N ASP A 78 17.19 -9.85 -14.81
CA ASP A 78 16.17 -10.73 -15.39
C ASP A 78 15.96 -11.97 -14.53
N MET A 79 17.07 -12.61 -14.10
CA MET A 79 17.03 -13.76 -13.19
C MET A 79 16.41 -13.39 -11.84
N LEU A 80 16.83 -12.25 -11.27
CA LEU A 80 16.27 -11.74 -10.01
C LEU A 80 14.76 -11.54 -10.14
N ARG A 81 14.30 -11.05 -11.30
CA ARG A 81 12.88 -10.86 -11.58
C ARG A 81 12.13 -12.19 -11.64
N ASP A 82 12.66 -13.16 -12.37
CA ASP A 82 12.03 -14.47 -12.53
C ASP A 82 11.90 -15.18 -11.17
N GLU A 83 12.92 -15.13 -10.33
CA GLU A 83 12.91 -15.64 -8.95
C GLU A 83 11.89 -14.91 -8.06
N LEU A 84 11.80 -13.58 -8.14
CA LEU A 84 10.87 -12.80 -7.33
C LEU A 84 9.42 -12.89 -7.82
N THR A 85 9.17 -13.37 -9.04
CA THR A 85 7.82 -13.68 -9.54
C THR A 85 7.37 -15.10 -9.24
N ASP A 86 8.24 -15.95 -8.71
CA ASP A 86 7.85 -17.26 -8.15
C ASP A 86 7.16 -17.07 -6.78
N PRO A 87 5.87 -17.46 -6.65
CA PRO A 87 5.14 -17.30 -5.42
C PRO A 87 5.75 -18.06 -4.23
N VAL A 88 6.33 -19.23 -4.46
CA VAL A 88 6.90 -20.06 -3.38
C VAL A 88 8.14 -19.40 -2.81
N LEU A 89 9.05 -18.97 -3.64
CA LEU A 89 10.27 -18.31 -3.22
C LEU A 89 9.97 -16.95 -2.59
N PHE A 90 9.11 -16.15 -3.24
CA PHE A 90 8.73 -14.85 -2.71
C PHE A 90 8.09 -14.96 -1.33
N MET A 91 7.12 -15.86 -1.12
CA MET A 91 6.44 -16.02 0.17
C MET A 91 7.38 -16.51 1.26
N LYS A 92 8.40 -17.27 0.93
CA LYS A 92 9.45 -17.67 1.86
C LYS A 92 10.24 -16.48 2.39
N LEU A 93 10.57 -15.53 1.53
CA LEU A 93 11.22 -14.28 1.90
C LEU A 93 10.26 -13.38 2.67
N PHE A 94 9.08 -13.17 2.14
CA PHE A 94 8.03 -12.31 2.70
C PHE A 94 7.63 -12.72 4.13
N ASN A 95 7.53 -14.03 4.40
CA ASN A 95 7.22 -14.56 5.73
C ASN A 95 8.42 -14.50 6.68
N GLY A 96 9.64 -14.56 6.16
CA GLY A 96 10.87 -14.57 6.96
C GLY A 96 11.28 -13.19 7.50
N TYR A 97 10.81 -12.10 6.90
CA TYR A 97 11.27 -10.72 7.19
C TYR A 97 10.18 -9.75 7.65
N ALA A 98 9.01 -10.22 8.00
CA ALA A 98 8.02 -9.31 8.58
C ALA A 98 8.46 -8.81 9.96
N PRO A 99 8.47 -7.50 10.25
CA PRO A 99 7.88 -6.39 9.44
C PRO A 99 8.86 -5.59 8.55
N ASP A 100 10.15 -5.96 8.49
CA ASP A 100 11.17 -5.21 7.75
C ASP A 100 11.35 -5.78 6.33
N TYR A 101 10.81 -5.08 5.34
CA TYR A 101 10.84 -5.47 3.94
C TYR A 101 11.93 -4.73 3.12
N ASP A 102 12.82 -3.95 3.74
CA ASP A 102 13.77 -3.08 3.03
C ASP A 102 14.60 -3.81 1.97
N THR A 103 15.13 -4.98 2.32
CA THR A 103 15.92 -5.80 1.37
C THR A 103 15.05 -6.35 0.25
N LEU A 104 13.83 -6.81 0.57
CA LEU A 104 12.88 -7.32 -0.42
C LEU A 104 12.44 -6.20 -1.38
N GLU A 105 12.12 -5.02 -0.86
CA GLU A 105 11.78 -3.84 -1.65
C GLU A 105 12.93 -3.39 -2.54
N LYS A 106 14.17 -3.43 -2.05
CA LYS A 106 15.36 -3.18 -2.86
C LYS A 106 15.48 -4.18 -4.02
N CYS A 107 15.28 -5.47 -3.75
CA CYS A 107 15.30 -6.51 -4.78
C CYS A 107 14.19 -6.30 -5.82
N LEU A 108 12.99 -5.95 -5.40
CA LEU A 108 11.87 -5.63 -6.29
C LEU A 108 12.16 -4.41 -7.16
N ARG A 109 12.77 -3.34 -6.60
CA ARG A 109 13.17 -2.16 -7.38
C ARG A 109 14.20 -2.49 -8.46
N GLU A 110 15.19 -3.32 -8.14
CA GLU A 110 16.19 -3.74 -9.14
C GLU A 110 15.59 -4.69 -10.20
N ALA A 111 14.73 -5.61 -9.80
CA ALA A 111 14.01 -6.49 -10.71
C ALA A 111 13.08 -5.71 -11.66
N ALA A 112 12.45 -4.64 -11.20
CA ALA A 112 11.58 -3.78 -12.03
C ALA A 112 12.35 -3.05 -13.16
N ARG A 113 13.67 -2.92 -13.04
CA ARG A 113 14.56 -2.35 -14.06
C ARG A 113 14.96 -3.36 -15.15
N ALA A 114 14.52 -4.63 -15.02
CA ALA A 114 14.84 -5.69 -15.96
C ALA A 114 13.98 -5.60 -17.24
N GLY A 115 14.61 -5.67 -18.39
CA GLY A 115 14.01 -6.04 -19.68
C GLY A 115 12.69 -5.34 -20.13
N GLY A 116 12.40 -4.11 -19.65
CA GLY A 116 11.18 -3.39 -20.03
C GLY A 116 9.88 -3.97 -19.44
N ARG A 117 9.97 -4.79 -18.40
CA ARG A 117 8.82 -5.37 -17.69
C ARG A 117 8.75 -4.90 -16.22
N PRO A 118 8.40 -3.64 -15.94
CA PRO A 118 8.50 -3.08 -14.60
C PRO A 118 7.44 -3.61 -13.60
N ALA A 119 6.39 -4.27 -14.05
CA ALA A 119 5.26 -4.70 -13.24
C ALA A 119 5.49 -6.04 -12.50
N VAL A 120 6.63 -6.19 -11.80
CA VAL A 120 7.04 -7.42 -11.09
C VAL A 120 5.98 -7.89 -10.09
N LEU A 121 5.45 -6.98 -9.25
CA LEU A 121 4.42 -7.31 -8.26
C LEU A 121 3.09 -7.72 -8.90
N ARG A 122 2.74 -7.20 -10.07
CA ARG A 122 1.56 -7.65 -10.82
C ARG A 122 1.74 -9.09 -11.30
N ASP A 123 2.90 -9.40 -11.87
CA ASP A 123 3.18 -10.72 -12.41
C ASP A 123 3.23 -11.75 -11.26
N LEU A 124 3.88 -11.40 -10.14
CA LEU A 124 3.86 -12.21 -8.92
C LEU A 124 2.43 -12.44 -8.40
N ALA A 125 1.60 -11.38 -8.33
CA ALA A 125 0.23 -11.50 -7.85
C ALA A 125 -0.61 -12.42 -8.75
N ASN A 126 -0.41 -12.37 -10.07
CA ASN A 126 -1.07 -13.28 -11.00
C ASN A 126 -0.66 -14.73 -10.76
N ASN A 127 0.65 -15.00 -10.65
CA ASN A 127 1.18 -16.33 -10.37
C ASN A 127 0.68 -16.85 -9.00
N TYR A 128 0.61 -15.98 -8.00
CA TYR A 128 0.07 -16.32 -6.68
C TYR A 128 -1.43 -16.63 -6.73
N CYS A 129 -2.21 -15.86 -7.48
CA CYS A 129 -3.63 -16.16 -7.70
C CYS A 129 -3.85 -17.52 -8.41
N ASP A 130 -3.02 -17.85 -9.38
CA ASP A 130 -3.10 -19.14 -10.08
C ASP A 130 -2.73 -20.31 -9.16
N MET A 131 -1.75 -20.13 -8.28
CA MET A 131 -1.41 -21.07 -7.23
C MET A 131 -2.61 -21.29 -6.27
N LEU A 132 -3.24 -20.19 -5.78
CA LEU A 132 -4.41 -20.28 -4.90
C LEU A 132 -5.59 -20.97 -5.58
N ARG A 133 -5.87 -20.67 -6.85
CA ARG A 133 -6.93 -21.34 -7.64
C ARG A 133 -6.68 -22.84 -7.77
N THR A 134 -5.42 -23.23 -7.96
CA THR A 134 -5.02 -24.63 -8.08
C THR A 134 -5.17 -25.36 -6.74
N GLU A 135 -4.75 -24.75 -5.64
CA GLU A 135 -4.95 -25.28 -4.28
C GLU A 135 -6.45 -25.42 -3.95
N LEU A 136 -7.27 -24.42 -4.27
CA LEU A 136 -8.71 -24.45 -4.05
C LEU A 136 -9.38 -25.59 -4.83
N ARG A 137 -9.09 -25.72 -6.12
CA ARG A 137 -9.63 -26.81 -6.95
C ARG A 137 -9.19 -28.19 -6.46
N SER A 138 -7.94 -28.34 -6.02
CA SER A 138 -7.41 -29.57 -5.47
C SER A 138 -8.10 -29.97 -4.16
N ALA A 139 -8.30 -29.00 -3.26
CA ALA A 139 -8.98 -29.23 -1.98
C ALA A 139 -10.45 -29.64 -2.17
N LEU A 140 -11.16 -28.97 -3.08
CA LEU A 140 -12.55 -29.29 -3.40
C LEU A 140 -12.72 -30.68 -4.02
N ARG A 141 -11.77 -31.13 -4.86
CA ARG A 141 -11.80 -32.46 -5.48
C ARG A 141 -11.55 -33.58 -4.46
N LYS A 142 -10.68 -33.36 -3.48
CA LYS A 142 -10.29 -34.39 -2.51
C LYS A 142 -11.32 -34.59 -1.38
N GLY A 143 -12.24 -33.64 -1.16
CA GLY A 143 -13.24 -33.71 -0.09
C GLY A 143 -12.68 -33.75 1.35
N GLU A 144 -11.35 -33.73 1.51
CA GLU A 144 -10.66 -33.88 2.79
C GLU A 144 -10.39 -32.49 3.41
N THR A 145 -11.36 -31.94 4.13
CA THR A 145 -11.18 -30.63 4.76
C THR A 145 -10.60 -30.70 6.18
N HIS A 146 -10.85 -31.79 6.94
CA HIS A 146 -10.52 -31.82 8.37
C HIS A 146 -9.02 -31.88 8.68
N GLY A 147 -8.22 -32.67 7.95
CA GLY A 147 -6.78 -32.79 8.20
C GLY A 147 -5.92 -31.64 7.71
N GLN A 148 -6.45 -30.82 6.79
CA GLN A 148 -5.71 -29.73 6.12
C GLN A 148 -6.01 -28.32 6.68
N GLN A 149 -6.93 -28.20 7.64
CA GLN A 149 -7.35 -26.90 8.19
C GLN A 149 -6.19 -25.99 8.68
N PRO A 150 -5.18 -26.50 9.41
CA PRO A 150 -4.06 -25.65 9.84
C PRO A 150 -3.26 -25.06 8.67
N ARG A 151 -3.05 -25.86 7.62
CA ARG A 151 -2.35 -25.41 6.40
C ARG A 151 -3.15 -24.36 5.64
N ILE A 152 -4.46 -24.59 5.48
CA ILE A 152 -5.36 -23.64 4.82
C ILE A 152 -5.41 -22.32 5.60
N ARG A 153 -5.50 -22.40 6.95
CA ARG A 153 -5.47 -21.20 7.81
C ARG A 153 -4.17 -20.42 7.68
N ALA A 154 -3.02 -21.09 7.65
CA ALA A 154 -1.73 -20.47 7.43
C ALA A 154 -1.68 -19.76 6.06
N ARG A 155 -2.19 -20.41 5.00
CA ARG A 155 -2.29 -19.83 3.66
C ARG A 155 -3.22 -18.60 3.63
N VAL A 156 -4.34 -18.64 4.32
CA VAL A 156 -5.25 -17.49 4.45
C VAL A 156 -4.55 -16.31 5.12
N LEU A 157 -3.84 -16.52 6.24
CA LEU A 157 -3.11 -15.46 6.93
C LEU A 157 -1.99 -14.87 6.06
N GLU A 158 -1.28 -15.72 5.31
CA GLU A 158 -0.27 -15.31 4.34
C GLU A 158 -0.90 -14.45 3.24
N SER A 159 -2.00 -14.91 2.64
CA SER A 159 -2.72 -14.18 1.59
C SER A 159 -3.28 -12.84 2.06
N LEU A 160 -3.78 -12.74 3.29
CA LEU A 160 -4.23 -11.49 3.90
C LEU A 160 -3.08 -10.48 4.01
N ARG A 161 -1.91 -10.91 4.46
CA ARG A 161 -0.71 -10.06 4.57
C ARG A 161 -0.21 -9.63 3.19
N PHE A 162 -0.20 -10.53 2.23
CA PHE A 162 0.23 -10.24 0.87
C PHE A 162 -0.74 -9.29 0.14
N GLY A 163 -2.05 -9.47 0.33
CA GLY A 163 -3.06 -8.56 -0.21
C GLY A 163 -2.92 -7.13 0.32
N ASP A 164 -2.62 -6.98 1.63
CA ASP A 164 -2.31 -5.67 2.22
C ASP A 164 -1.02 -5.07 1.65
N TYR A 165 0.04 -5.86 1.54
CA TYR A 165 1.30 -5.41 0.96
C TYR A 165 1.11 -4.90 -0.48
N LEU A 166 0.36 -5.63 -1.31
CA LEU A 166 0.02 -5.19 -2.67
C LEU A 166 -0.77 -3.87 -2.68
N TYR A 167 -1.73 -3.72 -1.76
CA TYR A 167 -2.46 -2.47 -1.61
C TYR A 167 -1.53 -1.31 -1.23
N GLU A 168 -0.69 -1.50 -0.21
CA GLU A 168 0.27 -0.49 0.26
C GLU A 168 1.31 -0.12 -0.81
N ALA A 169 1.68 -1.05 -1.68
CA ALA A 169 2.55 -0.81 -2.82
C ALA A 169 1.82 -0.20 -4.05
N GLY A 170 0.52 0.14 -3.92
CA GLY A 170 -0.30 0.76 -4.96
C GLY A 170 -0.92 -0.21 -5.96
N TRP A 171 -0.67 -1.52 -5.85
CA TRP A 171 -1.24 -2.56 -6.70
C TRP A 171 -2.63 -3.00 -6.21
N CYS A 172 -3.51 -2.00 -5.95
CA CYS A 172 -4.82 -2.21 -5.32
C CYS A 172 -5.66 -3.28 -6.02
N ARG A 173 -5.65 -3.32 -7.37
CA ARG A 173 -6.41 -4.31 -8.14
C ARG A 173 -5.90 -5.73 -7.90
N CYS A 174 -4.58 -5.91 -7.91
CA CYS A 174 -3.95 -7.21 -7.62
C CYS A 174 -4.25 -7.64 -6.18
N GLY A 175 -4.15 -6.73 -5.22
CA GLY A 175 -4.53 -6.97 -3.82
C GLY A 175 -5.99 -7.40 -3.69
N ALA A 176 -6.92 -6.74 -4.40
CA ALA A 176 -8.33 -7.12 -4.39
C ALA A 176 -8.57 -8.51 -5.00
N GLU A 177 -7.84 -8.91 -6.04
CA GLU A 177 -7.96 -10.25 -6.63
C GLU A 177 -7.44 -11.34 -5.68
N VAL A 178 -6.28 -11.14 -5.04
CA VAL A 178 -5.74 -12.06 -4.02
C VAL A 178 -6.72 -12.18 -2.85
N LEU A 179 -7.24 -11.06 -2.32
CA LEU A 179 -8.16 -11.07 -1.18
C LEU A 179 -9.53 -11.67 -1.53
N THR A 180 -9.99 -11.57 -2.78
CA THR A 180 -11.20 -12.25 -3.24
C THR A 180 -11.04 -13.77 -3.19
N LEU A 181 -9.93 -14.30 -3.71
CA LEU A 181 -9.62 -15.73 -3.61
C LEU A 181 -9.41 -16.19 -2.16
N THR A 182 -8.79 -15.34 -1.33
CA THR A 182 -8.64 -15.60 0.11
C THR A 182 -10.00 -15.77 0.78
N GLN A 183 -10.97 -14.93 0.41
CA GLN A 183 -12.32 -15.04 0.94
C GLN A 183 -13.03 -16.30 0.45
N GLU A 184 -12.84 -16.72 -0.80
CA GLU A 184 -13.35 -17.99 -1.30
C GLU A 184 -12.76 -19.17 -0.52
N LEU A 185 -11.44 -19.12 -0.22
CA LEU A 185 -10.79 -20.12 0.63
C LEU A 185 -11.42 -20.19 2.03
N ILE A 186 -11.70 -19.03 2.66
CA ILE A 186 -12.33 -18.99 3.98
C ILE A 186 -13.72 -19.59 3.92
N VAL A 187 -14.55 -19.19 2.96
CA VAL A 187 -15.95 -19.63 2.87
C VAL A 187 -16.08 -21.13 2.55
N LEU A 188 -15.26 -21.61 1.62
CA LEU A 188 -15.39 -22.97 1.11
C LEU A 188 -14.62 -24.02 1.93
N LEU A 189 -13.46 -23.66 2.50
CA LEU A 189 -12.56 -24.62 3.14
C LEU A 189 -12.45 -24.43 4.66
N LEU A 190 -12.90 -23.31 5.21
CA LEU A 190 -12.90 -23.00 6.64
C LEU A 190 -14.30 -22.65 7.16
N PRO A 191 -15.30 -23.53 7.09
CA PRO A 191 -16.69 -23.23 7.47
C PRO A 191 -16.83 -22.77 8.92
N HIS A 192 -15.90 -23.16 9.80
CA HIS A 192 -15.82 -22.74 11.20
C HIS A 192 -14.81 -21.61 11.46
N ALA A 193 -14.43 -20.84 10.43
CA ALA A 193 -13.54 -19.69 10.59
C ALA A 193 -14.16 -18.70 11.59
N SER A 194 -13.33 -18.12 12.47
CA SER A 194 -13.79 -17.12 13.43
C SER A 194 -14.36 -15.89 12.70
N ARG A 195 -15.39 -15.29 13.30
CA ARG A 195 -15.99 -14.03 12.78
C ARG A 195 -14.92 -12.95 12.60
N ALA A 196 -13.93 -12.88 13.51
CA ALA A 196 -12.82 -11.93 13.42
C ALA A 196 -12.01 -12.13 12.12
N LEU A 197 -11.66 -13.36 11.75
CA LEU A 197 -10.91 -13.64 10.51
C LEU A 197 -11.71 -13.29 9.26
N GLN A 198 -13.02 -13.62 9.25
CA GLN A 198 -13.90 -13.27 8.14
C GLN A 198 -14.05 -11.77 7.99
N MET A 199 -14.27 -11.03 9.10
CA MET A 199 -14.36 -9.57 9.11
C MET A 199 -13.03 -8.93 8.67
N GLU A 200 -11.90 -9.44 9.16
CA GLU A 200 -10.57 -8.93 8.77
C GLU A 200 -10.34 -9.07 7.26
N CYS A 201 -10.73 -10.20 6.68
CA CYS A 201 -10.66 -10.40 5.23
C CYS A 201 -11.54 -9.41 4.47
N LEU A 202 -12.81 -9.22 4.90
CA LEU A 202 -13.74 -8.28 4.25
C LEU A 202 -13.26 -6.83 4.33
N VAL A 203 -12.71 -6.42 5.48
CA VAL A 203 -12.15 -5.07 5.68
C VAL A 203 -11.00 -4.79 4.72
N ARG A 204 -10.03 -5.72 4.60
CA ARG A 204 -8.90 -5.58 3.68
C ARG A 204 -9.35 -5.63 2.22
N LEU A 205 -10.28 -6.54 1.89
CA LEU A 205 -10.86 -6.64 0.56
C LEU A 205 -11.58 -5.34 0.15
N LEU A 206 -12.40 -4.78 1.03
CA LEU A 206 -13.09 -3.51 0.78
C LEU A 206 -12.10 -2.37 0.53
N ARG A 207 -11.06 -2.26 1.37
CA ARG A 207 -9.98 -1.29 1.20
C ARG A 207 -9.33 -1.38 -0.18
N ALA A 208 -8.95 -2.59 -0.60
CA ALA A 208 -8.33 -2.83 -1.90
C ALA A 208 -9.28 -2.53 -3.07
N GLN A 209 -10.57 -2.88 -2.94
CA GLN A 209 -11.60 -2.61 -3.96
C GLN A 209 -11.88 -1.12 -4.13
N ILE A 210 -11.91 -0.34 -3.03
CA ILE A 210 -12.04 1.12 -3.06
C ILE A 210 -10.83 1.72 -3.79
N GLY A 211 -9.61 1.35 -3.40
CA GLY A 211 -8.39 1.83 -4.04
C GLY A 211 -8.30 1.46 -5.53
N ALA A 212 -8.87 0.33 -5.93
CA ALA A 212 -8.96 -0.10 -7.32
C ALA A 212 -10.16 0.48 -8.10
N CYS A 213 -10.99 1.32 -7.47
CA CYS A 213 -12.24 1.86 -8.03
C CYS A 213 -13.23 0.78 -8.52
N MET A 214 -13.29 -0.37 -7.84
CA MET A 214 -14.16 -1.51 -8.18
C MET A 214 -15.54 -1.37 -7.53
N ASN A 215 -16.29 -0.31 -7.85
CA ASN A 215 -17.48 0.14 -7.11
C ASN A 215 -18.55 -0.94 -6.92
N ALA A 216 -18.88 -1.72 -7.96
CA ALA A 216 -19.91 -2.77 -7.86
C ALA A 216 -19.47 -3.90 -6.89
N ARG A 217 -18.19 -4.32 -6.93
CA ARG A 217 -17.67 -5.33 -6.01
C ARG A 217 -17.54 -4.79 -4.59
N ALA A 218 -17.12 -3.54 -4.43
CA ALA A 218 -17.07 -2.86 -3.14
C ALA A 218 -18.44 -2.78 -2.49
N ALA A 219 -19.50 -2.43 -3.24
CA ALA A 219 -20.88 -2.41 -2.75
C ALA A 219 -21.32 -3.79 -2.21
N ALA A 220 -21.04 -4.86 -2.93
CA ALA A 220 -21.35 -6.22 -2.47
C ALA A 220 -20.57 -6.59 -1.18
N THR A 221 -19.30 -6.17 -1.08
CA THR A 221 -18.48 -6.39 0.12
C THR A 221 -18.99 -5.58 1.31
N VAL A 222 -19.45 -4.34 1.08
CA VAL A 222 -20.07 -3.50 2.11
C VAL A 222 -21.31 -4.16 2.69
N GLN A 223 -22.23 -4.69 1.86
CA GLN A 223 -23.44 -5.39 2.35
C GLN A 223 -23.07 -6.57 3.27
N ARG A 224 -22.06 -7.33 2.91
CA ARG A 224 -21.56 -8.45 3.74
C ARG A 224 -20.93 -7.95 5.04
N LEU A 225 -20.12 -6.88 4.99
CA LEU A 225 -19.50 -6.31 6.18
C LEU A 225 -20.55 -5.71 7.13
N LEU A 226 -21.59 -5.06 6.60
CA LEU A 226 -22.70 -4.53 7.40
C LEU A 226 -23.44 -5.64 8.16
N ALA A 227 -23.66 -6.80 7.55
CA ALA A 227 -24.28 -7.95 8.24
C ALA A 227 -23.43 -8.38 9.46
N PHE A 228 -22.11 -8.39 9.34
CA PHE A 228 -21.21 -8.68 10.48
C PHE A 228 -21.28 -7.61 11.58
N VAL A 229 -21.36 -6.34 11.21
CA VAL A 229 -21.36 -5.21 12.15
C VAL A 229 -22.68 -5.10 12.91
N VAL A 230 -23.83 -5.32 12.25
CA VAL A 230 -25.16 -5.21 12.87
C VAL A 230 -25.44 -6.33 13.87
N GLU A 231 -24.88 -7.53 13.65
CA GLU A 231 -25.06 -8.68 14.53
C GLU A 231 -24.18 -8.65 15.80
N ILE A 232 -23.40 -7.58 16.02
CA ILE A 232 -22.62 -7.44 17.26
C ILE A 232 -23.57 -6.87 18.33
N PRO A 233 -23.88 -7.62 19.41
CA PRO A 233 -24.67 -7.08 20.50
C PRO A 233 -23.96 -5.86 21.09
N ALA A 234 -24.74 -4.83 21.43
CA ALA A 234 -24.23 -3.67 22.14
C ALA A 234 -23.50 -4.15 23.40
N VAL A 235 -22.29 -3.62 23.62
CA VAL A 235 -21.36 -3.99 24.70
C VAL A 235 -22.12 -4.24 26.01
N GLY A 236 -22.15 -5.47 26.52
CA GLY A 236 -22.76 -5.77 27.83
C GLY A 236 -22.85 -7.23 28.26
N GLU A 237 -22.86 -8.21 27.39
CA GLU A 237 -23.35 -9.53 27.81
C GLU A 237 -22.45 -10.78 27.54
N SER A 238 -21.19 -10.64 27.17
CA SER A 238 -20.35 -11.85 27.10
C SER A 238 -18.88 -11.55 27.35
N GLY A 239 -18.37 -12.10 28.44
CA GLY A 239 -17.01 -11.94 28.96
C GLY A 239 -15.87 -12.57 28.15
N ALA A 240 -16.05 -12.81 26.86
CA ALA A 240 -15.04 -13.22 25.91
C ALA A 240 -15.12 -12.31 24.68
N THR A 241 -14.71 -11.06 24.81
CA THR A 241 -14.51 -10.13 23.72
C THR A 241 -13.38 -10.62 22.84
N THR A 242 -13.69 -11.46 21.86
CA THR A 242 -12.86 -11.56 20.66
C THR A 242 -12.70 -10.15 20.13
N LEU A 243 -11.49 -9.59 20.22
CA LEU A 243 -11.14 -8.26 19.72
C LEU A 243 -11.42 -8.22 18.21
N LEU A 244 -12.63 -7.81 17.84
CA LEU A 244 -13.01 -7.61 16.46
C LEU A 244 -12.34 -6.31 15.98
N PRO A 245 -11.84 -6.25 14.74
CA PRO A 245 -11.23 -5.03 14.21
C PRO A 245 -12.28 -3.98 13.84
N LEU A 246 -13.11 -3.57 14.82
CA LEU A 246 -14.27 -2.69 14.62
C LEU A 246 -13.85 -1.31 14.10
N VAL A 247 -12.78 -0.72 14.64
CA VAL A 247 -12.27 0.58 14.18
C VAL A 247 -11.97 0.50 12.66
N LYS A 248 -11.29 -0.56 12.22
CA LYS A 248 -10.98 -0.76 10.80
C LYS A 248 -12.23 -1.00 9.95
N ALA A 249 -13.23 -1.73 10.47
CA ALA A 249 -14.48 -1.95 9.77
C ALA A 249 -15.26 -0.64 9.58
N TYR A 250 -15.42 0.14 10.64
CA TYR A 250 -16.09 1.45 10.58
C TYR A 250 -15.36 2.42 9.66
N LEU A 251 -14.02 2.45 9.76
CA LEU A 251 -13.17 3.26 8.89
C LEU A 251 -13.38 2.91 7.41
N GLN A 252 -13.35 1.63 7.05
CA GLN A 252 -13.52 1.23 5.64
C GLN A 252 -14.95 1.45 5.13
N LEU A 253 -15.96 1.32 5.97
CA LEU A 253 -17.33 1.73 5.63
C LEU A 253 -17.41 3.23 5.37
N GLY A 254 -16.81 4.05 6.23
CA GLY A 254 -16.71 5.50 6.04
C GLY A 254 -15.98 5.88 4.74
N CYS A 255 -14.84 5.24 4.46
CA CYS A 255 -14.09 5.44 3.21
C CYS A 255 -14.92 5.07 1.97
N TYR A 256 -15.68 3.97 2.02
CA TYR A 256 -16.57 3.60 0.92
C TYR A 256 -17.65 4.66 0.68
N TYR A 257 -18.36 5.10 1.72
CA TYR A 257 -19.40 6.11 1.58
C TYR A 257 -18.85 7.46 1.15
N TYR A 258 -17.64 7.84 1.59
CA TYR A 258 -16.94 8.98 1.04
C TYR A 258 -16.69 8.84 -0.47
N HIS A 259 -16.23 7.66 -0.92
CA HIS A 259 -15.93 7.38 -2.32
C HIS A 259 -17.16 7.43 -3.23
N VAL A 260 -18.33 6.99 -2.74
CA VAL A 260 -19.59 7.08 -3.46
C VAL A 260 -20.34 8.40 -3.23
N GLN A 261 -19.72 9.35 -2.50
CA GLN A 261 -20.24 10.68 -2.21
C GLN A 261 -21.53 10.69 -1.34
N ASP A 262 -21.80 9.61 -0.60
CA ASP A 262 -22.84 9.56 0.44
C ASP A 262 -22.23 10.08 1.75
N TYR A 263 -22.16 11.41 1.87
CA TYR A 263 -21.46 12.07 2.97
C TYR A 263 -22.17 11.88 4.32
N ASP A 264 -23.49 11.67 4.35
CA ASP A 264 -24.23 11.48 5.60
C ASP A 264 -23.90 10.14 6.24
N ARG A 265 -23.86 9.06 5.43
CA ARG A 265 -23.38 7.76 5.92
C ARG A 265 -21.88 7.78 6.20
N CYS A 266 -21.09 8.49 5.39
CA CYS A 266 -19.66 8.67 5.67
C CYS A 266 -19.44 9.26 7.07
N HIS A 267 -20.17 10.32 7.41
CA HIS A 267 -20.12 10.97 8.72
C HIS A 267 -20.45 10.02 9.86
N GLN A 268 -21.58 9.30 9.75
CA GLN A 268 -21.99 8.34 10.78
C GLN A 268 -20.94 7.26 11.04
N TRP A 269 -20.31 6.71 9.99
CA TRP A 269 -19.29 5.69 10.14
C TRP A 269 -17.96 6.25 10.64
N ALA A 270 -17.58 7.47 10.21
CA ALA A 270 -16.42 8.17 10.71
C ALA A 270 -16.53 8.48 12.21
N LEU A 271 -17.69 8.90 12.68
CA LEU A 271 -17.97 9.08 14.12
C LEU A 271 -17.80 7.79 14.92
N ARG A 272 -18.34 6.66 14.40
CA ARG A 272 -18.19 5.36 15.06
C ARG A 272 -16.72 4.91 15.09
N ALA A 273 -15.99 5.14 14.01
CA ALA A 273 -14.56 4.83 13.95
C ALA A 273 -13.77 5.67 14.97
N LEU A 274 -14.07 6.98 15.05
CA LEU A 274 -13.42 7.90 15.99
C LEU A 274 -13.76 7.54 17.43
N ALA A 275 -15.02 7.25 17.75
CA ALA A 275 -15.45 6.82 19.07
C ALA A 275 -14.72 5.54 19.51
N SER A 276 -14.72 4.51 18.65
CA SER A 276 -14.00 3.26 18.94
C SER A 276 -12.48 3.43 19.06
N ALA A 277 -11.90 4.39 18.35
CA ALA A 277 -10.47 4.71 18.48
C ALA A 277 -10.15 5.51 19.73
N ALA A 278 -11.08 6.32 20.25
CA ALA A 278 -10.92 7.12 21.45
C ALA A 278 -11.17 6.33 22.73
N ASP A 279 -12.15 5.42 22.70
CA ASP A 279 -12.63 4.68 23.89
C ASP A 279 -11.84 3.35 24.10
N GLY A 280 -10.98 2.93 23.15
CA GLY A 280 -10.15 1.73 23.27
C GLY A 280 -8.93 1.92 24.16
N ASP A 281 -8.55 0.89 24.95
CA ASP A 281 -7.43 0.92 25.89
C ASP A 281 -6.06 1.22 25.22
N ALA A 282 -5.88 0.88 23.94
CA ALA A 282 -4.73 1.25 23.12
C ALA A 282 -5.06 1.09 21.62
N PRO A 283 -5.69 2.09 20.97
CA PRO A 283 -5.92 2.00 19.53
C PRO A 283 -4.61 1.89 18.78
N ALA A 284 -4.57 1.05 17.72
CA ALA A 284 -3.39 0.98 16.90
C ALA A 284 -3.08 2.37 16.31
N LYS A 285 -1.85 2.84 16.50
CA LYS A 285 -1.40 4.18 16.09
C LYS A 285 -1.76 4.49 14.62
N GLY A 286 -1.66 3.48 13.74
CA GLY A 286 -2.03 3.60 12.34
C GLY A 286 -3.52 3.84 12.11
N ASP A 287 -4.38 3.20 12.88
CA ASP A 287 -5.84 3.34 12.73
C ASP A 287 -6.31 4.75 13.09
N VAL A 288 -5.72 5.36 14.12
CA VAL A 288 -5.98 6.77 14.49
C VAL A 288 -5.63 7.72 13.35
N ILE A 289 -4.48 7.51 12.72
CA ILE A 289 -4.03 8.33 11.58
C ILE A 289 -5.02 8.20 10.42
N ASP A 290 -5.47 6.99 10.10
CA ASP A 290 -6.43 6.75 9.03
C ASP A 290 -7.80 7.37 9.30
N VAL A 291 -8.27 7.33 10.56
CA VAL A 291 -9.51 8.01 10.97
C VAL A 291 -9.39 9.52 10.80
N LEU A 292 -8.27 10.13 11.21
CA LEU A 292 -8.03 11.57 11.01
C LEU A 292 -8.02 11.95 9.54
N GLN A 293 -7.42 11.13 8.67
CA GLN A 293 -7.44 11.33 7.21
C GLN A 293 -8.87 11.33 6.67
N LEU A 294 -9.68 10.34 7.03
CA LEU A 294 -11.07 10.24 6.58
C LEU A 294 -11.89 11.46 6.99
N ILE A 295 -11.79 11.86 8.26
CA ILE A 295 -12.50 13.01 8.78
C ILE A 295 -12.05 14.30 8.10
N ALA A 296 -10.74 14.46 7.87
CA ALA A 296 -10.21 15.62 7.15
C ALA A 296 -10.78 15.72 5.72
N LEU A 297 -10.78 14.60 4.98
CA LEU A 297 -11.35 14.54 3.64
C LEU A 297 -12.85 14.84 3.64
N PHE A 298 -13.60 14.33 4.62
CA PHE A 298 -15.00 14.64 4.80
C PHE A 298 -15.22 16.15 5.04
N CYS A 299 -14.44 16.78 5.93
CA CYS A 299 -14.52 18.22 6.19
C CYS A 299 -14.26 19.04 4.93
N ILE A 300 -13.26 18.66 4.11
CA ILE A 300 -12.98 19.33 2.83
C ILE A 300 -14.14 19.16 1.85
N ALA A 301 -14.78 17.97 1.79
CA ALA A 301 -15.93 17.74 0.92
C ALA A 301 -17.16 18.58 1.33
N LYS A 302 -17.29 18.91 2.62
CA LYS A 302 -18.32 19.79 3.18
C LYS A 302 -17.85 21.26 3.31
N GLU A 303 -16.79 21.66 2.61
CA GLU A 303 -16.25 23.03 2.54
C GLU A 303 -15.73 23.58 3.89
N ARG A 304 -15.52 22.73 4.89
CA ARG A 304 -14.93 23.09 6.19
C ARG A 304 -13.39 23.01 6.12
N HIS A 305 -12.80 23.89 5.31
CA HIS A 305 -11.39 23.83 4.93
C HIS A 305 -10.42 23.97 6.11
N ASP A 306 -10.71 24.89 7.07
CA ASP A 306 -9.82 25.10 8.23
C ASP A 306 -9.72 23.85 9.10
N LEU A 307 -10.87 23.20 9.40
CA LEU A 307 -10.88 21.98 10.19
C LEU A 307 -10.25 20.82 9.44
N GLY A 308 -10.55 20.66 8.15
CA GLY A 308 -9.94 19.64 7.31
C GLY A 308 -8.41 19.76 7.27
N ASN A 309 -7.89 20.99 7.09
CA ASN A 309 -6.45 21.25 7.09
C ASN A 309 -5.80 20.95 8.46
N MET A 310 -6.45 21.35 9.55
CA MET A 310 -5.96 21.06 10.90
C MET A 310 -5.85 19.53 11.13
N LEU A 311 -6.88 18.76 10.80
CA LEU A 311 -6.92 17.32 11.03
C LEU A 311 -5.89 16.56 10.20
N ILE A 312 -5.75 16.92 8.91
CA ILE A 312 -4.76 16.27 8.05
C ILE A 312 -3.33 16.63 8.46
N SER A 313 -3.09 17.87 8.92
CA SER A 313 -1.78 18.30 9.43
C SER A 313 -1.41 17.50 10.69
N GLN A 314 -2.36 17.23 11.59
CA GLN A 314 -2.14 16.34 12.73
C GLN A 314 -1.86 14.90 12.31
N ALA A 315 -2.55 14.38 11.29
CA ALA A 315 -2.28 13.04 10.77
C ALA A 315 -0.84 12.96 10.21
N VAL A 316 -0.38 13.98 9.48
CA VAL A 316 1.00 14.09 8.96
C VAL A 316 2.01 14.09 10.10
N GLN A 317 1.80 14.93 11.13
CA GLN A 317 2.70 15.02 12.27
C GLN A 317 2.78 13.68 13.04
N ARG A 318 1.63 13.05 13.30
CA ARG A 318 1.58 11.74 13.96
C ARG A 318 2.27 10.66 13.12
N ALA A 319 2.02 10.60 11.81
CA ALA A 319 2.66 9.63 10.93
C ALA A 319 4.18 9.80 10.91
N ARG A 320 4.68 11.05 10.86
CA ARG A 320 6.11 11.35 10.90
C ARG A 320 6.75 10.93 12.24
N THR A 321 6.08 11.21 13.36
CA THR A 321 6.58 10.89 14.69
C THR A 321 6.61 9.39 14.96
N GLU A 322 5.56 8.65 14.53
CA GLU A 322 5.39 7.24 14.83
C GLU A 322 6.19 6.31 13.91
N TYR A 323 6.30 6.69 12.63
CA TYR A 323 6.88 5.83 11.59
C TYR A 323 8.20 6.38 11.02
N GLY A 324 8.47 7.67 11.22
CA GLY A 324 9.62 8.33 10.60
C GLY A 324 9.34 8.90 9.21
N SER A 325 10.26 9.77 8.75
CA SER A 325 10.12 10.54 7.51
C SER A 325 10.34 9.73 6.22
N LEU A 326 10.84 8.50 6.30
CA LEU A 326 11.08 7.63 5.13
C LEU A 326 10.16 6.43 5.10
N HIS A 327 9.07 6.46 5.88
CA HIS A 327 8.16 5.33 5.97
C HIS A 327 6.97 5.50 5.02
N ARG A 328 6.52 4.37 4.42
CA ARG A 328 5.37 4.33 3.50
C ARG A 328 4.09 4.96 4.07
N LYS A 329 3.81 4.78 5.36
CA LYS A 329 2.64 5.37 6.01
C LYS A 329 2.69 6.90 6.02
N TYR A 330 3.87 7.49 6.24
CA TYR A 330 4.07 8.93 6.16
C TYR A 330 3.85 9.44 4.73
N ALA A 331 4.36 8.72 3.71
CA ALA A 331 4.11 9.07 2.30
C ALA A 331 2.63 9.06 1.94
N ASP A 332 1.87 8.03 2.41
CA ASP A 332 0.42 7.94 2.18
C ASP A 332 -0.33 9.16 2.74
N VAL A 333 -0.05 9.52 4.00
CA VAL A 333 -0.67 10.70 4.64
C VAL A 333 -0.25 11.99 3.96
N LEU A 334 1.01 12.09 3.55
CA LEU A 334 1.55 13.27 2.86
C LEU A 334 0.90 13.46 1.48
N GLN A 335 0.59 12.37 0.77
CA GLN A 335 -0.19 12.41 -0.47
C GLN A 335 -1.60 12.98 -0.23
N GLN A 336 -2.30 12.53 0.82
CA GLN A 336 -3.62 13.05 1.18
C GLN A 336 -3.54 14.52 1.61
N TYR A 337 -2.50 14.90 2.33
CA TYR A 337 -2.24 16.31 2.68
C TYR A 337 -2.06 17.18 1.43
N GLY A 338 -1.24 16.73 0.47
CA GLY A 338 -1.10 17.44 -0.81
C GLY A 338 -2.42 17.59 -1.55
N PHE A 339 -3.28 16.55 -1.53
CA PHE A 339 -4.63 16.62 -2.11
C PHE A 339 -5.52 17.66 -1.39
N VAL A 340 -5.51 17.68 -0.06
CA VAL A 340 -6.25 18.69 0.73
C VAL A 340 -5.78 20.10 0.39
N LEU A 341 -4.48 20.33 0.36
CA LEU A 341 -3.89 21.64 -0.02
C LEU A 341 -4.32 22.06 -1.43
N LEU A 342 -4.33 21.13 -2.39
CA LEU A 342 -4.78 21.37 -3.75
C LEU A 342 -6.26 21.79 -3.79
N ARG A 343 -7.12 21.10 -3.02
CA ARG A 343 -8.55 21.47 -2.89
C ARG A 343 -8.75 22.84 -2.25
N MET A 344 -7.84 23.28 -1.40
CA MET A 344 -7.83 24.62 -0.79
C MET A 344 -7.18 25.68 -1.68
N ASN A 345 -6.80 25.36 -2.91
CA ASN A 345 -6.06 26.21 -3.83
C ASN A 345 -4.67 26.65 -3.31
N ALA A 346 -4.11 25.93 -2.34
CA ALA A 346 -2.76 26.17 -1.81
C ALA A 346 -1.71 25.45 -2.68
N ILE A 347 -1.48 25.96 -3.90
CA ILE A 347 -0.75 25.26 -4.96
C ILE A 347 0.72 25.03 -4.61
N LEU A 348 1.43 26.04 -4.08
CA LEU A 348 2.85 25.89 -3.75
C LEU A 348 3.11 24.88 -2.62
N PRO A 349 2.40 24.93 -1.48
CA PRO A 349 2.49 23.88 -0.47
C PRO A 349 2.12 22.48 -1.00
N ALA A 350 1.12 22.37 -1.89
CA ALA A 350 0.74 21.09 -2.51
C ALA A 350 1.89 20.52 -3.36
N ILE A 351 2.55 21.35 -4.19
CA ILE A 351 3.74 20.95 -4.96
C ILE A 351 4.82 20.41 -4.02
N THR A 352 5.11 21.12 -2.92
CA THR A 352 6.13 20.70 -1.94
C THR A 352 5.76 19.35 -1.32
N ALA A 353 4.52 19.15 -0.88
CA ALA A 353 4.05 17.89 -0.30
C ALA A 353 4.13 16.72 -1.30
N PHE A 354 3.69 16.91 -2.54
CA PHE A 354 3.76 15.86 -3.56
C PHE A 354 5.20 15.56 -3.99
N THR A 355 6.10 16.55 -4.02
CA THR A 355 7.51 16.34 -4.33
C THR A 355 8.21 15.54 -3.24
N GLU A 356 7.98 15.86 -1.96
CA GLU A 356 8.50 15.09 -0.82
C GLU A 356 7.92 13.66 -0.84
N CYS A 357 6.62 13.52 -1.10
CA CYS A 357 5.98 12.21 -1.22
C CYS A 357 6.58 11.37 -2.37
N LEU A 358 6.89 11.97 -3.51
CA LEU A 358 7.51 11.30 -4.66
C LEU A 358 8.94 10.85 -4.33
N ASP A 359 9.73 11.66 -3.60
CA ASP A 359 11.08 11.25 -3.16
C ASP A 359 11.02 10.04 -2.22
N ILE A 360 10.12 10.06 -1.23
CA ILE A 360 9.92 8.92 -0.31
C ILE A 360 9.46 7.69 -1.08
N THR A 361 8.49 7.83 -1.97
CA THR A 361 7.98 6.74 -2.82
C THR A 361 9.09 6.14 -3.68
N GLY A 362 9.95 6.99 -4.26
CA GLY A 362 11.11 6.56 -5.04
C GLY A 362 12.12 5.76 -4.23
N ARG A 363 12.27 6.06 -2.95
CA ARG A 363 13.16 5.33 -2.03
C ARG A 363 12.56 4.01 -1.56
N VAL A 364 11.27 3.99 -1.26
CA VAL A 364 10.57 2.80 -0.75
C VAL A 364 10.23 1.84 -1.88
N TYR A 365 9.37 2.25 -2.81
CA TYR A 365 8.84 1.39 -3.87
C TYR A 365 9.59 1.51 -5.21
N GLY A 366 10.39 2.56 -5.39
CA GLY A 366 10.96 2.94 -6.67
C GLY A 366 10.02 3.81 -7.50
N LEU A 367 10.61 4.50 -8.50
CA LEU A 367 9.84 5.36 -9.41
C LEU A 367 9.00 4.55 -10.43
N LEU A 368 9.27 3.24 -10.58
CA LEU A 368 8.47 2.33 -11.39
C LEU A 368 7.36 1.70 -10.56
N SER A 369 6.50 2.54 -9.96
CA SER A 369 5.41 2.13 -9.07
C SER A 369 4.09 2.84 -9.41
N PRO A 370 2.92 2.24 -9.11
CA PRO A 370 1.63 2.90 -9.32
C PRO A 370 1.49 4.21 -8.53
N HIS A 371 2.11 4.32 -7.36
CA HIS A 371 2.15 5.56 -6.59
C HIS A 371 2.83 6.70 -7.35
N ALA A 372 3.96 6.41 -8.02
CA ALA A 372 4.66 7.41 -8.81
C ALA A 372 3.78 7.94 -9.96
N VAL A 373 2.98 7.08 -10.61
CA VAL A 373 2.01 7.52 -11.65
C VAL A 373 1.05 8.56 -11.10
N VAL A 374 0.49 8.31 -9.92
CA VAL A 374 -0.50 9.21 -9.28
C VAL A 374 0.16 10.52 -8.87
N LEU A 375 1.33 10.47 -8.26
CA LEU A 375 2.07 11.64 -7.79
C LEU A 375 2.57 12.52 -8.94
N GLU A 376 3.09 11.91 -9.99
CA GLU A 376 3.46 12.61 -11.23
C GLU A 376 2.25 13.32 -11.85
N GLY A 377 1.08 12.66 -11.86
CA GLY A 377 -0.18 13.26 -12.31
C GLY A 377 -0.61 14.46 -11.46
N TYR A 378 -0.51 14.38 -10.13
CA TYR A 378 -0.81 15.50 -9.23
C TYR A 378 0.19 16.64 -9.41
N LEU A 379 1.49 16.36 -9.54
CA LEU A 379 2.51 17.37 -9.81
C LEU A 379 2.28 18.06 -11.14
N ALA A 380 1.95 17.31 -12.20
CA ALA A 380 1.59 17.88 -13.50
C ALA A 380 0.43 18.87 -13.37
N HIS A 381 -0.63 18.49 -12.65
CA HIS A 381 -1.81 19.33 -12.44
C HIS A 381 -1.48 20.60 -11.61
N CYS A 382 -0.77 20.45 -10.49
CA CYS A 382 -0.37 21.58 -9.66
C CYS A 382 0.55 22.58 -10.42
N LEU A 383 1.52 22.03 -11.17
CA LEU A 383 2.41 22.86 -12.00
C LEU A 383 1.67 23.52 -13.15
N TYR A 384 0.67 22.88 -13.75
CA TYR A 384 -0.23 23.50 -14.73
C TYR A 384 -0.95 24.71 -14.14
N LEU A 385 -1.58 24.57 -12.95
CA LEU A 385 -2.24 25.67 -12.27
C LEU A 385 -1.27 26.83 -11.99
N ARG A 386 -0.05 26.54 -11.53
CA ARG A 386 1.00 27.53 -11.29
C ARG A 386 1.48 28.18 -12.59
N SER A 387 1.48 27.46 -13.70
CA SER A 387 1.98 27.95 -14.99
C SER A 387 1.16 29.10 -15.55
N HIS A 388 -0.10 29.24 -15.15
CA HIS A 388 -0.93 30.42 -15.52
C HIS A 388 -0.39 31.72 -14.94
N THR A 389 0.33 31.69 -13.81
CA THR A 389 0.97 32.86 -13.22
C THR A 389 2.41 33.07 -13.72
N THR A 390 3.12 31.98 -14.04
CA THR A 390 4.55 32.06 -14.42
C THR A 390 4.80 32.00 -15.92
N GLY A 391 3.81 31.61 -16.73
CA GLY A 391 3.92 31.44 -18.18
C GLY A 391 4.77 30.22 -18.62
N ARG A 392 5.19 29.33 -17.69
CA ARG A 392 6.08 28.21 -17.97
C ARG A 392 5.35 26.88 -17.81
N PHE A 393 5.03 26.22 -18.92
CA PHE A 393 4.28 24.97 -18.97
C PHE A 393 5.17 23.72 -19.12
N ASP A 394 6.46 23.88 -19.40
CA ASP A 394 7.39 22.79 -19.72
C ASP A 394 7.56 21.78 -18.58
N MET A 395 7.57 22.24 -17.33
CA MET A 395 7.66 21.35 -16.19
C MET A 395 6.38 20.53 -16.01
N ALA A 396 5.22 21.18 -16.15
CA ALA A 396 3.93 20.50 -16.07
C ALA A 396 3.80 19.43 -17.15
N LEU A 397 4.22 19.74 -18.39
CA LEU A 397 4.20 18.80 -19.51
C LEU A 397 5.09 17.59 -19.25
N ARG A 398 6.32 17.80 -18.77
CA ARG A 398 7.24 16.69 -18.44
C ARG A 398 6.64 15.73 -17.41
N HIS A 399 6.07 16.23 -16.33
CA HIS A 399 5.43 15.38 -15.32
C HIS A 399 4.22 14.64 -15.90
N ALA A 400 3.41 15.29 -16.76
CA ALA A 400 2.27 14.63 -17.42
C ALA A 400 2.70 13.50 -18.37
N GLU A 401 3.75 13.71 -19.16
CA GLU A 401 4.32 12.72 -20.07
C GLU A 401 4.93 11.54 -19.28
N THR A 402 5.69 11.83 -18.21
CA THR A 402 6.23 10.79 -17.32
C THR A 402 5.11 9.95 -16.71
N ALA A 403 4.03 10.59 -16.22
CA ALA A 403 2.89 9.89 -15.67
C ALA A 403 2.20 8.98 -16.70
N LEU A 404 2.04 9.45 -17.95
CA LEU A 404 1.45 8.67 -19.05
C LEU A 404 2.32 7.48 -19.46
N GLU A 405 3.63 7.69 -19.54
CA GLU A 405 4.58 6.61 -19.84
C GLU A 405 4.52 5.52 -18.78
N LEU A 406 4.66 5.90 -17.50
CA LEU A 406 4.55 4.97 -16.38
C LEU A 406 3.18 4.26 -16.34
N ALA A 407 2.08 4.99 -16.58
CA ALA A 407 0.73 4.40 -16.63
C ALA A 407 0.61 3.37 -17.75
N SER A 408 1.20 3.61 -18.93
CA SER A 408 1.19 2.67 -20.04
C SER A 408 1.93 1.37 -19.73
N GLN A 409 3.01 1.44 -18.99
CA GLN A 409 3.83 0.29 -18.61
C GLN A 409 3.23 -0.50 -17.43
N LEU A 410 2.78 0.21 -16.39
CA LEU A 410 2.34 -0.40 -15.13
C LEU A 410 0.86 -0.74 -15.11
N MET A 411 0.00 0.10 -15.69
CA MET A 411 -1.46 0.01 -15.61
C MET A 411 -2.14 0.06 -16.99
N PRO A 412 -1.77 -0.79 -17.97
CA PRO A 412 -2.28 -0.70 -19.35
C PRO A 412 -3.79 -0.85 -19.44
N THR A 413 -4.42 -1.56 -18.49
CA THR A 413 -5.87 -1.81 -18.45
C THR A 413 -6.66 -0.70 -17.75
N SER A 414 -6.02 0.26 -17.08
CA SER A 414 -6.69 1.34 -16.34
C SER A 414 -7.03 2.51 -17.26
N ARG A 415 -8.14 2.39 -18.02
CA ARG A 415 -8.62 3.45 -18.92
C ARG A 415 -8.86 4.78 -18.20
N ARG A 416 -9.44 4.73 -16.98
CA ARG A 416 -9.78 5.94 -16.22
C ARG A 416 -8.53 6.76 -15.86
N VAL A 417 -7.48 6.11 -15.35
CA VAL A 417 -6.23 6.81 -15.01
C VAL A 417 -5.61 7.42 -16.27
N ARG A 418 -5.53 6.66 -17.35
CA ARG A 418 -5.00 7.14 -18.62
C ARG A 418 -5.78 8.33 -19.16
N GLN A 419 -7.11 8.24 -19.24
CA GLN A 419 -7.96 9.34 -19.71
C GLN A 419 -7.79 10.61 -18.87
N GLN A 420 -7.66 10.49 -17.55
CA GLN A 420 -7.43 11.63 -16.68
C GLN A 420 -6.06 12.28 -16.92
N LEU A 421 -5.02 11.48 -17.11
CA LEU A 421 -3.66 11.96 -17.43
C LEU A 421 -3.60 12.58 -18.84
N GLU A 422 -4.23 11.97 -19.83
CA GLU A 422 -4.36 12.50 -21.19
C GLU A 422 -5.10 13.85 -21.17
N HIS A 423 -6.19 13.94 -20.43
CA HIS A 423 -6.92 15.20 -20.24
C HIS A 423 -6.04 16.28 -19.62
N THR A 424 -5.27 15.96 -18.58
CA THR A 424 -4.34 16.90 -17.95
C THR A 424 -3.26 17.36 -18.94
N ARG A 425 -2.65 16.44 -19.70
CA ARG A 425 -1.68 16.78 -20.75
C ARG A 425 -2.28 17.68 -21.80
N ASP A 426 -3.49 17.38 -22.29
CA ASP A 426 -4.16 18.15 -23.32
C ASP A 426 -4.53 19.56 -22.85
N LEU A 427 -4.88 19.73 -21.57
CA LEU A 427 -5.06 21.04 -20.95
C LEU A 427 -3.75 21.86 -20.94
N ILE A 428 -2.63 21.21 -20.60
CA ILE A 428 -1.31 21.83 -20.59
C ILE A 428 -0.91 22.28 -22.02
N LEU A 429 -1.13 21.42 -23.02
CA LEU A 429 -0.79 21.70 -24.43
C LEU A 429 -1.63 22.83 -25.04
N ARG A 430 -2.88 22.99 -24.61
CA ARG A 430 -3.73 24.12 -25.07
C ARG A 430 -3.26 25.46 -24.55
N GLY A 431 -2.37 25.49 -23.56
CA GLY A 431 -1.63 26.66 -23.09
C GLY A 431 -2.51 27.79 -22.58
N PRO A 432 -2.01 29.04 -22.66
CA PRO A 432 -2.57 30.24 -22.00
C PRO A 432 -3.91 30.76 -22.56
N ASP A 433 -4.48 30.15 -23.62
CA ASP A 433 -5.77 30.59 -24.19
C ASP A 433 -6.96 30.38 -23.19
N ASN A 434 -6.75 29.68 -22.10
CA ASN A 434 -7.74 29.46 -21.06
C ASN A 434 -7.44 30.26 -19.78
N ARG A 435 -7.23 31.60 -19.93
CA ARG A 435 -7.14 32.50 -18.77
C ARG A 435 -8.47 32.54 -18.02
N ARG A 436 -8.66 31.59 -17.09
CA ARG A 436 -9.63 31.78 -15.99
C ARG A 436 -8.89 32.47 -14.85
N ASP A 437 -9.45 33.59 -14.42
CA ASP A 437 -8.99 34.36 -13.25
C ASP A 437 -9.02 33.48 -12.00
N THR A 438 -7.93 32.78 -11.72
CA THR A 438 -7.69 32.15 -10.43
C THR A 438 -7.19 33.24 -9.49
N LYS A 439 -8.08 33.82 -8.69
CA LYS A 439 -7.68 34.62 -7.54
C LYS A 439 -6.84 33.77 -6.63
N GLU A 440 -5.55 34.07 -6.52
CA GLU A 440 -4.70 33.48 -5.46
C GLU A 440 -5.29 33.88 -4.11
N SER A 441 -5.85 32.91 -3.40
CA SER A 441 -6.11 33.08 -1.97
C SER A 441 -4.74 33.13 -1.26
N GLN A 442 -4.49 34.19 -0.52
CA GLN A 442 -3.27 34.36 0.28
C GLN A 442 -3.07 33.13 1.16
N PRO A 443 -1.82 32.63 1.29
CA PRO A 443 -1.54 31.52 2.17
C PRO A 443 -1.98 31.89 3.59
N SER A 444 -2.84 31.06 4.16
CA SER A 444 -3.20 31.16 5.57
C SER A 444 -1.92 31.09 6.39
N ARG A 445 -1.69 32.10 7.26
CA ARG A 445 -0.56 32.15 8.19
C ARG A 445 -0.42 30.79 8.88
N GLU A 446 0.80 30.26 8.89
CA GLU A 446 1.16 29.18 9.80
C GLU A 446 0.70 29.55 11.20
N ARG A 447 -0.40 28.93 11.64
CA ARG A 447 -0.82 29.00 13.03
C ARG A 447 -0.10 27.86 13.75
N ASP A 448 0.50 28.19 14.91
CA ASP A 448 1.02 27.19 15.84
C ASP A 448 -0.10 26.18 16.14
N PHE A 449 0.04 24.96 15.61
CA PHE A 449 -0.92 23.92 15.82
C PHE A 449 -0.68 23.29 17.18
N HIS A 450 -1.53 23.62 18.15
CA HIS A 450 -1.62 22.81 19.38
C HIS A 450 -2.03 21.39 18.98
N SER A 451 -1.32 20.39 19.49
CA SER A 451 -1.69 18.98 19.30
C SER A 451 -2.98 18.68 20.06
N PHE A 452 -4.09 18.55 19.35
CA PHE A 452 -5.36 18.16 19.95
C PHE A 452 -5.35 16.69 20.38
N THR A 453 -5.94 16.39 21.54
CA THR A 453 -6.22 15.01 21.96
C THR A 453 -7.33 14.41 21.09
N LEU A 454 -7.42 13.09 21.04
CA LEU A 454 -8.53 12.42 20.34
C LEU A 454 -9.90 12.80 20.88
N HIS A 455 -10.01 13.09 22.17
CA HIS A 455 -11.23 13.53 22.82
C HIS A 455 -11.67 14.91 22.33
N GLU A 456 -10.76 15.88 22.26
CA GLU A 456 -11.03 17.21 21.71
C GLU A 456 -11.41 17.17 20.23
N ILE A 457 -10.80 16.26 19.46
CA ILE A 457 -11.17 16.05 18.05
C ILE A 457 -12.58 15.46 17.94
N LYS A 458 -12.91 14.49 18.81
CA LYS A 458 -14.25 13.88 18.89
C LYS A 458 -15.31 14.93 19.19
N GLU A 459 -15.08 15.78 20.19
CA GLU A 459 -16.02 16.87 20.54
C GLU A 459 -16.21 17.84 19.39
N LYS A 460 -15.14 18.34 18.78
CA LYS A 460 -15.20 19.24 17.61
C LYS A 460 -15.94 18.63 16.43
N PHE A 461 -15.80 17.32 16.22
CA PHE A 461 -16.47 16.62 15.13
C PHE A 461 -17.96 16.37 15.42
N PHE A 462 -18.35 16.22 16.69
CA PHE A 462 -19.74 16.21 17.12
C PHE A 462 -20.40 17.59 17.01
N GLU A 463 -19.66 18.67 17.30
CA GLU A 463 -20.17 20.03 17.11
C GLU A 463 -20.50 20.34 15.66
N LEU A 464 -19.79 19.73 14.70
CA LEU A 464 -20.09 19.83 13.28
C LEU A 464 -21.47 19.23 12.94
N ASP A 465 -21.85 18.10 13.56
CA ASP A 465 -23.13 17.45 13.33
C ASP A 465 -24.30 18.40 13.67
N SER A 466 -24.22 19.05 14.82
CA SER A 466 -25.23 20.03 15.26
C SER A 466 -25.28 21.30 14.39
N SER A 467 -24.21 21.63 13.65
CA SER A 467 -24.19 22.77 12.73
C SER A 467 -24.79 22.43 11.36
N PHE A 468 -24.61 21.19 10.89
CA PHE A 468 -25.20 20.73 9.63
C PHE A 468 -26.71 20.63 9.67
N GLU A 469 -27.30 20.25 10.82
CA GLU A 469 -28.75 20.25 10.99
C GLU A 469 -29.36 21.67 10.93
N ARG A 470 -28.62 22.70 11.42
CA ARG A 470 -29.06 24.09 11.37
C ARG A 470 -28.97 24.71 9.96
N ASP A 471 -27.92 24.41 9.22
CA ASP A 471 -27.75 24.92 7.86
C ASP A 471 -28.68 24.23 6.84
N GLY A 472 -29.04 22.94 7.08
CA GLY A 472 -30.04 22.22 6.29
C GLY A 472 -31.49 22.73 6.42
N LEU A 473 -31.84 23.34 7.54
CA LEU A 473 -33.16 23.95 7.78
C LEU A 473 -33.26 25.39 7.19
N ALA A 474 -32.13 26.05 6.94
CA ALA A 474 -32.09 27.39 6.35
C ALA A 474 -32.25 27.41 4.82
N CYS A 475 -32.03 26.26 4.14
CA CYS A 475 -32.19 26.14 2.68
C CYS A 475 -33.53 25.61 2.22
N SER A 476 -34.46 25.32 3.14
CA SER A 476 -35.82 24.79 2.86
C SER A 476 -36.95 25.72 3.28
N GLY A 477 -36.66 27.05 3.35
CA GLY A 477 -37.64 28.14 3.59
C GLY A 477 -37.85 29.01 2.36
#